data_877b4d2fd5ab72e946d65bee082286ab
#
_entry.id   877b4d2fd5ab72e946d65bee082286ab
#
_cell.length_a   1.000
_cell.length_b   1.000
_cell.length_c   1.000
_cell.angle_alpha   90.00
_cell.angle_beta   90.00
_cell.angle_gamma   90.00
#
_symmetry.space_group_name_H-M   'P 1'
#
loop_
_entity.id
_entity.type
_entity.pdbx_description
1 polymer ?
#
loop_
_entity_poly.entity_id
_entity_poly.type
_entity_poly.pdbx_seq_one_letter_code
_entity_poly.pdbx_strand_id
1 'polypeptide(L)'
;MSSGAGRTVVDDAIELERRKLEEMLGSLESEAIERVLRTKEAARRELDELEREYSARAEGVRSRILGMAEIRARAEMLRLLDEESERVMRSAMERISSMPRDSNYERIIELLLEEAAAAVGSAELVVRPAKPDVAVAKRAISRLSRTKRFKGISMALSEEAVDSIGGVVVSSADGRVSYDNTFEARLERSRENIKAAILGELRR
;
A
#
# COMPACT_ATOMS: atom_id res chain seq x y z
N MET A 1 13.80 -8.61 113.77
CA MET A 1 14.58 -8.20 112.60
C MET A 1 14.32 -9.19 111.49
N SER A 2 13.18 -9.11 110.76
CA SER A 2 12.89 -10.00 109.62
C SER A 2 11.92 -9.39 108.62
N SER A 3 11.92 -8.05 108.45
CA SER A 3 10.98 -7.39 107.52
C SER A 3 11.63 -6.76 106.27
N GLY A 4 12.97 -6.79 106.19
CA GLY A 4 13.70 -6.18 105.11
C GLY A 4 13.99 -7.13 103.93
N ALA A 5 14.18 -8.42 104.17
CA ALA A 5 14.60 -9.40 103.11
C ALA A 5 13.43 -9.81 102.18
N GLY A 6 12.19 -9.77 102.64
CA GLY A 6 11.02 -10.12 101.83
C GLY A 6 10.63 -9.02 100.79
N ARG A 7 10.95 -7.77 101.08
CA ARG A 7 10.68 -6.64 100.16
C ARG A 7 11.63 -6.61 98.97
N THR A 8 12.87 -6.89 99.21
CA THR A 8 13.91 -6.94 98.14
C THR A 8 13.68 -8.07 97.12
N VAL A 9 13.24 -9.25 97.58
CA VAL A 9 12.95 -10.39 96.67
C VAL A 9 11.73 -10.15 95.75
N VAL A 10 10.71 -9.49 96.35
CA VAL A 10 9.51 -9.13 95.58
C VAL A 10 9.80 -8.00 94.60
N ASP A 11 10.60 -7.02 95.05
CA ASP A 11 11.03 -5.93 94.13
C ASP A 11 11.89 -6.44 92.97
N ASP A 12 12.83 -7.35 93.19
CA ASP A 12 13.63 -8.01 92.17
C ASP A 12 12.80 -8.86 91.21
N ALA A 13 11.77 -9.56 91.72
CA ALA A 13 10.85 -10.33 90.86
C ALA A 13 10.01 -9.43 89.94
N ILE A 14 9.52 -8.31 90.48
CA ILE A 14 8.76 -7.32 89.72
C ILE A 14 9.65 -6.69 88.63
N GLU A 15 10.88 -6.36 88.99
CA GLU A 15 11.82 -5.76 88.00
C GLU A 15 12.21 -6.75 86.93
N LEU A 16 12.35 -8.02 87.21
CA LEU A 16 12.58 -9.09 86.22
C LEU A 16 11.41 -9.24 85.25
N GLU A 17 10.17 -9.27 85.79
CA GLU A 17 8.98 -9.36 84.95
C GLU A 17 8.75 -8.09 84.15
N ARG A 18 9.10 -6.94 84.68
CA ARG A 18 9.07 -5.67 83.88
C ARG A 18 10.05 -5.69 82.72
N ARG A 19 11.30 -6.17 82.93
CA ARG A 19 12.27 -6.32 81.83
C ARG A 19 11.80 -7.30 80.76
N LYS A 20 11.23 -8.44 81.17
CA LYS A 20 10.65 -9.38 80.19
C LYS A 20 9.52 -8.76 79.34
N LEU A 21 8.63 -7.96 79.97
CA LEU A 21 7.58 -7.25 79.27
C LEU A 21 8.12 -6.19 78.33
N GLU A 22 9.15 -5.43 78.76
CA GLU A 22 9.82 -4.44 77.88
C GLU A 22 10.52 -5.11 76.68
N GLU A 23 11.19 -6.25 76.88
CA GLU A 23 11.76 -7.03 75.85
C GLU A 23 10.72 -7.61 74.86
N MET A 24 9.60 -8.13 75.37
CA MET A 24 8.48 -8.61 74.60
C MET A 24 7.81 -7.47 73.78
N LEU A 25 7.62 -6.32 74.37
CA LEU A 25 7.07 -5.16 73.67
C LEU A 25 8.01 -4.69 72.59
N GLY A 26 9.33 -4.60 72.85
CA GLY A 26 10.30 -4.20 71.82
C GLY A 26 10.39 -5.21 70.67
N SER A 27 10.27 -6.52 70.96
CA SER A 27 10.24 -7.55 69.90
C SER A 27 8.97 -7.45 69.07
N LEU A 28 7.80 -7.26 69.67
CA LEU A 28 6.51 -7.09 68.98
C LEU A 28 6.47 -5.81 68.12
N GLU A 29 6.99 -4.70 68.66
CA GLU A 29 7.12 -3.45 67.86
C GLU A 29 8.03 -3.65 66.65
N SER A 30 9.18 -4.29 66.84
CA SER A 30 10.12 -4.59 65.72
C SER A 30 9.49 -5.49 64.66
N GLU A 31 8.78 -6.54 65.10
CA GLU A 31 8.06 -7.44 64.19
C GLU A 31 6.92 -6.72 63.45
N ALA A 32 6.17 -5.87 64.17
CA ALA A 32 5.12 -5.06 63.52
C ALA A 32 5.66 -4.09 62.49
N ILE A 33 6.76 -3.40 62.79
CA ILE A 33 7.44 -2.49 61.85
C ILE A 33 7.95 -3.26 60.63
N GLU A 34 8.62 -4.39 60.86
CA GLU A 34 9.11 -5.21 59.75
C GLU A 34 8.00 -5.72 58.84
N ARG A 35 6.87 -6.14 59.45
CA ARG A 35 5.69 -6.57 58.68
C ARG A 35 5.08 -5.44 57.85
N VAL A 36 4.99 -4.22 58.40
CA VAL A 36 4.54 -3.04 57.66
C VAL A 36 5.47 -2.69 56.50
N LEU A 37 6.80 -2.73 56.75
CA LEU A 37 7.80 -2.46 55.71
C LEU A 37 7.74 -3.48 54.57
N ARG A 38 7.67 -4.77 54.92
CA ARG A 38 7.53 -5.85 53.90
C ARG A 38 6.25 -5.68 53.06
N THR A 39 5.12 -5.36 53.70
CA THR A 39 3.85 -5.12 53.02
C THR A 39 3.92 -3.90 52.11
N LYS A 40 4.57 -2.82 52.55
CA LYS A 40 4.79 -1.61 51.74
C LYS A 40 5.68 -1.88 50.53
N GLU A 41 6.75 -2.66 50.70
CA GLU A 41 7.61 -3.04 49.60
C GLU A 41 6.90 -3.95 48.57
N ALA A 42 6.09 -4.91 49.06
CA ALA A 42 5.28 -5.76 48.19
C ALA A 42 4.28 -4.94 47.38
N ALA A 43 3.56 -4.02 48.03
CA ALA A 43 2.62 -3.14 47.36
C ALA A 43 3.29 -2.22 46.31
N ARG A 44 4.50 -1.73 46.61
CA ARG A 44 5.27 -0.95 45.62
C ARG A 44 5.68 -1.77 44.40
N ARG A 45 6.16 -3.00 44.61
CA ARG A 45 6.52 -3.89 43.49
C ARG A 45 5.30 -4.20 42.63
N GLU A 46 4.17 -4.48 43.24
CA GLU A 46 2.92 -4.72 42.51
C GLU A 46 2.48 -3.49 41.71
N LEU A 47 2.61 -2.29 42.27
CA LEU A 47 2.32 -1.05 41.57
C LEU A 47 3.26 -0.84 40.35
N ASP A 48 4.57 -1.04 40.54
CA ASP A 48 5.56 -0.91 39.48
C ASP A 48 5.30 -1.92 38.34
N GLU A 49 4.89 -3.15 38.68
CA GLU A 49 4.50 -4.17 37.72
C GLU A 49 3.25 -3.77 36.92
N LEU A 50 2.22 -3.29 37.60
CA LEU A 50 1.00 -2.78 37.00
C LEU A 50 1.28 -1.60 36.07
N GLU A 51 2.09 -0.63 36.49
CA GLU A 51 2.46 0.52 35.67
C GLU A 51 3.19 0.08 34.39
N ARG A 52 4.11 -0.87 34.50
CA ARG A 52 4.81 -1.44 33.33
C ARG A 52 3.85 -2.16 32.38
N GLU A 53 2.96 -2.96 32.93
CA GLU A 53 1.97 -3.70 32.13
C GLU A 53 1.03 -2.75 31.38
N TYR A 54 0.46 -1.77 32.08
CA TYR A 54 -0.44 -0.79 31.45
C TYR A 54 0.27 0.11 30.43
N SER A 55 1.51 0.51 30.72
CA SER A 55 2.31 1.29 29.78
C SER A 55 2.60 0.48 28.52
N ALA A 56 2.97 -0.78 28.63
CA ALA A 56 3.20 -1.66 27.48
C ALA A 56 1.90 -1.89 26.67
N ARG A 57 0.77 -2.09 27.35
CA ARG A 57 -0.54 -2.21 26.70
C ARG A 57 -0.93 -0.92 25.95
N ALA A 58 -0.73 0.23 26.58
CA ALA A 58 -1.03 1.53 25.97
C ALA A 58 -0.18 1.78 24.72
N GLU A 59 1.12 1.47 24.77
CA GLU A 59 2.00 1.58 23.61
C GLU A 59 1.61 0.60 22.48
N GLY A 60 1.22 -0.63 22.83
CA GLY A 60 0.70 -1.60 21.86
C GLY A 60 -0.59 -1.11 21.17
N VAL A 61 -1.51 -0.52 21.91
CA VAL A 61 -2.74 0.08 21.34
C VAL A 61 -2.41 1.27 20.46
N ARG A 62 -1.54 2.17 20.91
CA ARG A 62 -1.08 3.33 20.13
C ARG A 62 -0.43 2.92 18.81
N SER A 63 0.51 1.98 18.85
CA SER A 63 1.20 1.46 17.66
C SER A 63 0.21 0.85 16.67
N ARG A 64 -0.78 0.09 17.16
CA ARG A 64 -1.84 -0.49 16.33
C ARG A 64 -2.68 0.59 15.65
N ILE A 65 -3.12 1.61 16.41
CA ILE A 65 -3.94 2.70 15.86
C ILE A 65 -3.17 3.46 14.79
N LEU A 66 -1.91 3.83 15.04
CA LEU A 66 -1.06 4.53 14.08
C LEU A 66 -0.81 3.67 12.82
N GLY A 67 -0.46 2.40 12.98
CA GLY A 67 -0.25 1.50 11.85
C GLY A 67 -1.52 1.32 11.01
N MET A 68 -2.68 1.19 11.65
CA MET A 68 -3.96 1.13 10.90
C MET A 68 -4.29 2.44 10.19
N ALA A 69 -3.99 3.59 10.79
CA ALA A 69 -4.20 4.89 10.17
C ALA A 69 -3.30 5.07 8.93
N GLU A 70 -2.04 4.67 9.01
CA GLU A 70 -1.11 4.69 7.86
C GLU A 70 -1.57 3.79 6.72
N ILE A 71 -2.01 2.56 7.03
CA ILE A 71 -2.53 1.64 6.02
C ILE A 71 -3.76 2.23 5.33
N ARG A 72 -4.70 2.79 6.11
CA ARG A 72 -5.91 3.44 5.56
C ARG A 72 -5.58 4.64 4.69
N ALA A 73 -4.64 5.48 5.13
CA ALA A 73 -4.21 6.65 4.35
C ALA A 73 -3.57 6.25 3.01
N ARG A 74 -2.72 5.21 3.02
CA ARG A 74 -2.12 4.66 1.78
C ARG A 74 -3.18 4.06 0.85
N ALA A 75 -4.12 3.30 1.40
CA ALA A 75 -5.20 2.70 0.60
C ALA A 75 -6.08 3.78 -0.05
N GLU A 76 -6.43 4.82 0.69
CA GLU A 76 -7.21 5.95 0.17
C GLU A 76 -6.46 6.73 -0.91
N MET A 77 -5.16 6.97 -0.70
CA MET A 77 -4.32 7.61 -1.71
C MET A 77 -4.25 6.81 -3.01
N LEU A 78 -4.09 5.48 -2.92
CA LEU A 78 -4.08 4.60 -4.09
C LEU A 78 -5.43 4.63 -4.80
N ARG A 79 -6.54 4.60 -4.06
CA ARG A 79 -7.90 4.70 -4.62
C ARG A 79 -8.09 6.00 -5.39
N LEU A 80 -7.71 7.13 -4.80
CA LEU A 80 -7.79 8.43 -5.46
C LEU A 80 -6.92 8.50 -6.72
N LEU A 81 -5.72 7.93 -6.67
CA LEU A 81 -4.83 7.85 -7.82
C LEU A 81 -5.44 7.04 -8.98
N ASP A 82 -6.07 5.91 -8.65
CA ASP A 82 -6.77 5.10 -9.64
C ASP A 82 -7.95 5.87 -10.25
N GLU A 83 -8.77 6.52 -9.43
CA GLU A 83 -9.91 7.33 -9.89
C GLU A 83 -9.48 8.48 -10.80
N GLU A 84 -8.42 9.20 -10.45
CA GLU A 84 -7.88 10.28 -11.29
C GLU A 84 -7.26 9.75 -12.58
N SER A 85 -6.55 8.63 -12.53
CA SER A 85 -6.02 7.97 -13.72
C SER A 85 -7.13 7.58 -14.69
N GLU A 86 -8.22 6.96 -14.18
CA GLU A 86 -9.40 6.63 -14.99
C GLU A 86 -10.06 7.86 -15.60
N ARG A 87 -10.12 8.97 -14.86
CA ARG A 87 -10.67 10.25 -15.36
C ARG A 87 -9.84 10.80 -16.51
N VAL A 88 -8.52 10.80 -16.36
CA VAL A 88 -7.59 11.25 -17.41
C VAL A 88 -7.70 10.36 -18.65
N MET A 89 -7.72 9.04 -18.48
CA MET A 89 -7.84 8.08 -19.59
C MET A 89 -9.18 8.28 -20.33
N ARG A 90 -10.29 8.42 -19.62
CA ARG A 90 -11.61 8.67 -20.20
C ARG A 90 -11.65 9.97 -21.00
N SER A 91 -11.12 11.06 -20.44
CA SER A 91 -11.00 12.34 -21.15
C SER A 91 -10.13 12.23 -22.41
N ALA A 92 -9.03 11.48 -22.35
CA ALA A 92 -8.20 11.20 -23.51
C ALA A 92 -8.95 10.42 -24.58
N MET A 93 -9.70 9.38 -24.21
CA MET A 93 -10.54 8.60 -25.13
C MET A 93 -11.59 9.46 -25.80
N GLU A 94 -12.30 10.31 -25.07
CA GLU A 94 -13.31 11.25 -25.61
C GLU A 94 -12.69 12.20 -26.64
N ARG A 95 -11.52 12.74 -26.33
CA ARG A 95 -10.79 13.62 -27.28
C ARG A 95 -10.35 12.89 -28.53
N ILE A 96 -9.83 11.66 -28.40
CA ILE A 96 -9.41 10.83 -29.54
C ILE A 96 -10.63 10.46 -30.41
N SER A 97 -11.75 10.05 -29.80
CA SER A 97 -12.96 9.68 -30.53
C SER A 97 -13.54 10.83 -31.37
N SER A 98 -13.39 12.07 -30.88
CA SER A 98 -13.85 13.28 -31.55
C SER A 98 -12.87 13.86 -32.59
N MET A 99 -11.67 13.26 -32.71
CA MET A 99 -10.68 13.75 -33.69
C MET A 99 -11.17 13.59 -35.13
N PRO A 100 -11.03 14.62 -35.99
CA PRO A 100 -11.36 14.51 -37.40
C PRO A 100 -10.43 13.51 -38.09
N ARG A 101 -10.99 12.67 -38.99
CA ARG A 101 -10.22 11.67 -39.76
C ARG A 101 -9.56 12.30 -41.01
N ASP A 102 -8.81 13.36 -40.78
CA ASP A 102 -8.09 14.13 -41.79
C ASP A 102 -6.70 13.53 -42.12
N SER A 103 -5.90 14.27 -42.86
CA SER A 103 -4.53 13.88 -43.22
C SER A 103 -3.59 13.70 -42.02
N ASN A 104 -3.80 14.43 -40.92
CA ASN A 104 -3.01 14.29 -39.71
C ASN A 104 -3.34 12.97 -39.03
N TYR A 105 -4.64 12.64 -38.95
CA TYR A 105 -5.09 11.37 -38.42
C TYR A 105 -4.60 10.17 -39.25
N GLU A 106 -4.61 10.30 -40.58
CA GLU A 106 -4.07 9.28 -41.46
C GLU A 106 -2.59 9.00 -41.19
N ARG A 107 -1.80 10.04 -40.88
CA ARG A 107 -0.40 9.89 -40.50
C ARG A 107 -0.25 9.18 -39.13
N ILE A 108 -1.16 9.40 -38.20
CA ILE A 108 -1.17 8.65 -36.91
C ILE A 108 -1.40 7.17 -37.22
N ILE A 109 -2.38 6.82 -38.06
CA ILE A 109 -2.65 5.42 -38.41
C ILE A 109 -1.45 4.79 -39.15
N GLU A 110 -0.74 5.55 -40.02
CA GLU A 110 0.51 5.08 -40.62
C GLU A 110 1.56 4.70 -39.56
N LEU A 111 1.77 5.57 -38.55
CA LEU A 111 2.73 5.29 -37.47
C LEU A 111 2.31 4.08 -36.63
N LEU A 112 0.99 3.92 -36.34
CA LEU A 112 0.49 2.76 -35.64
C LEU A 112 0.69 1.46 -36.41
N LEU A 113 0.51 1.49 -37.72
CA LEU A 113 0.78 0.36 -38.61
C LEU A 113 2.28 0.02 -38.67
N GLU A 114 3.15 1.02 -38.77
CA GLU A 114 4.60 0.82 -38.75
C GLU A 114 5.08 0.16 -37.47
N GLU A 115 4.61 0.67 -36.33
CA GLU A 115 4.96 0.13 -35.02
C GLU A 115 4.46 -1.32 -34.86
N ALA A 116 3.19 -1.57 -35.24
CA ALA A 116 2.62 -2.90 -35.15
C ALA A 116 3.29 -3.91 -36.11
N ALA A 117 3.59 -3.50 -37.34
CA ALA A 117 4.31 -4.35 -38.30
C ALA A 117 5.71 -4.71 -37.80
N ALA A 118 6.42 -3.75 -37.18
CA ALA A 118 7.72 -4.00 -36.58
C ALA A 118 7.64 -4.95 -35.38
N ALA A 119 6.59 -4.83 -34.58
CA ALA A 119 6.37 -5.69 -33.41
C ALA A 119 6.01 -7.13 -33.80
N VAL A 120 5.20 -7.33 -34.86
CA VAL A 120 4.85 -8.65 -35.40
C VAL A 120 6.02 -9.31 -36.14
N GLY A 121 6.81 -8.55 -36.88
CA GLY A 121 8.05 -9.02 -37.51
C GLY A 121 7.84 -10.06 -38.61
N SER A 122 6.64 -10.15 -39.22
CA SER A 122 6.32 -11.08 -40.31
C SER A 122 6.36 -10.40 -41.67
N ALA A 123 6.68 -11.15 -42.73
CA ALA A 123 6.59 -10.67 -44.10
C ALA A 123 5.15 -10.59 -44.63
N GLU A 124 4.25 -11.35 -44.04
CA GLU A 124 2.83 -11.37 -44.38
C GLU A 124 2.01 -10.94 -43.17
N LEU A 125 1.32 -9.83 -43.32
CA LEU A 125 0.56 -9.20 -42.24
C LEU A 125 -0.93 -9.08 -42.59
N VAL A 126 -1.78 -9.33 -41.64
CA VAL A 126 -3.21 -9.07 -41.72
C VAL A 126 -3.56 -7.91 -40.75
N VAL A 127 -4.13 -6.87 -41.35
CA VAL A 127 -4.52 -5.64 -40.61
C VAL A 127 -6.02 -5.63 -40.38
N ARG A 128 -6.44 -5.58 -39.14
CA ARG A 128 -7.82 -5.39 -38.71
C ARG A 128 -7.96 -3.96 -38.15
N PRO A 129 -8.53 -3.03 -38.90
CA PRO A 129 -8.72 -1.66 -38.44
C PRO A 129 -9.89 -1.57 -37.45
N ALA A 130 -9.92 -0.50 -36.65
CA ALA A 130 -11.13 -0.11 -35.94
C ALA A 130 -12.23 0.24 -36.94
N LYS A 131 -13.50 -0.01 -36.57
CA LYS A 131 -14.68 0.27 -37.45
C LYS A 131 -14.66 1.65 -38.10
N PRO A 132 -14.39 2.77 -37.36
CA PRO A 132 -14.35 4.09 -37.96
C PRO A 132 -13.14 4.35 -38.86
N ASP A 133 -12.11 3.51 -38.81
CA ASP A 133 -10.82 3.76 -39.45
C ASP A 133 -10.57 2.90 -40.70
N VAL A 134 -11.53 2.09 -41.17
CA VAL A 134 -11.37 1.18 -42.30
C VAL A 134 -10.88 1.91 -43.55
N ALA A 135 -11.49 3.05 -43.87
CA ALA A 135 -11.12 3.84 -45.06
C ALA A 135 -9.73 4.49 -44.91
N VAL A 136 -9.38 4.93 -43.72
CA VAL A 136 -8.09 5.55 -43.40
C VAL A 136 -6.98 4.50 -43.47
N ALA A 137 -7.20 3.35 -42.83
CA ALA A 137 -6.25 2.23 -42.82
C ALA A 137 -5.94 1.72 -44.23
N LYS A 138 -6.97 1.64 -45.12
CA LYS A 138 -6.79 1.27 -46.51
C LYS A 138 -5.84 2.22 -47.25
N ARG A 139 -6.00 3.54 -47.05
CA ARG A 139 -5.09 4.53 -47.68
C ARG A 139 -3.70 4.46 -47.06
N ALA A 140 -3.59 4.30 -45.75
CA ALA A 140 -2.33 4.18 -45.05
C ALA A 140 -1.52 2.94 -45.52
N ILE A 141 -2.15 1.77 -45.61
CA ILE A 141 -1.55 0.56 -46.16
C ILE A 141 -1.02 0.80 -47.57
N SER A 142 -1.85 1.39 -48.48
CA SER A 142 -1.46 1.69 -49.85
C SER A 142 -0.25 2.63 -49.95
N ARG A 143 -0.12 3.57 -48.97
CA ARG A 143 1.01 4.49 -48.92
C ARG A 143 2.26 3.80 -48.39
N LEU A 144 2.13 3.04 -47.29
CA LEU A 144 3.25 2.31 -46.67
C LEU A 144 3.85 1.26 -47.61
N SER A 145 3.03 0.54 -48.37
CA SER A 145 3.49 -0.48 -49.33
C SER A 145 4.40 0.09 -50.45
N ARG A 146 4.34 1.42 -50.68
CA ARG A 146 5.21 2.09 -51.68
C ARG A 146 6.55 2.55 -51.09
N THR A 147 6.69 2.49 -49.74
CA THR A 147 7.91 2.94 -49.06
C THR A 147 9.01 1.86 -49.14
N LYS A 148 10.27 2.29 -49.15
CA LYS A 148 11.41 1.36 -49.16
C LYS A 148 11.44 0.46 -47.91
N ARG A 149 10.93 0.95 -46.79
CA ARG A 149 10.92 0.27 -45.49
C ARG A 149 10.04 -0.99 -45.50
N PHE A 150 8.95 -0.96 -46.26
CA PHE A 150 7.99 -2.07 -46.39
C PHE A 150 8.15 -2.88 -47.66
N LYS A 151 9.31 -2.74 -48.35
CA LYS A 151 9.62 -3.54 -49.55
C LYS A 151 9.76 -5.02 -49.13
N GLY A 152 8.89 -5.87 -49.65
CA GLY A 152 8.86 -7.31 -49.35
C GLY A 152 7.93 -7.68 -48.20
N ILE A 153 7.20 -6.70 -47.60
CA ILE A 153 6.14 -6.95 -46.62
C ILE A 153 4.79 -6.79 -47.30
N SER A 154 3.98 -7.83 -47.24
CA SER A 154 2.58 -7.83 -47.72
C SER A 154 1.64 -7.48 -46.57
N MET A 155 0.76 -6.50 -46.73
CA MET A 155 -0.26 -6.12 -45.76
C MET A 155 -1.64 -6.30 -46.40
N ALA A 156 -2.39 -7.27 -45.93
CA ALA A 156 -3.78 -7.51 -46.29
C ALA A 156 -4.73 -6.83 -45.30
N LEU A 157 -5.68 -6.08 -45.80
CA LEU A 157 -6.76 -5.52 -45.00
C LEU A 157 -7.80 -6.63 -44.75
N SER A 158 -8.13 -6.91 -43.46
CA SER A 158 -9.19 -7.84 -43.11
C SER A 158 -10.56 -7.23 -43.38
N GLU A 159 -11.54 -8.07 -43.71
CA GLU A 159 -12.94 -7.70 -43.80
C GLU A 159 -13.55 -7.47 -42.41
N GLU A 160 -12.97 -8.11 -41.36
CA GLU A 160 -13.38 -7.96 -39.98
C GLU A 160 -12.73 -6.70 -39.40
N ALA A 161 -13.57 -5.77 -38.93
CA ALA A 161 -13.13 -4.59 -38.19
C ALA A 161 -13.27 -4.81 -36.69
N VAL A 162 -12.33 -4.20 -35.92
CA VAL A 162 -12.34 -4.25 -34.45
C VAL A 162 -13.31 -3.21 -33.90
N ASP A 163 -14.01 -3.57 -32.84
CA ASP A 163 -14.87 -2.65 -32.10
C ASP A 163 -14.04 -1.81 -31.14
N SER A 164 -13.54 -0.67 -31.64
CA SER A 164 -12.64 0.26 -30.96
C SER A 164 -12.91 1.67 -31.45
N ILE A 165 -12.57 2.69 -30.66
CA ILE A 165 -12.68 4.10 -31.03
C ILE A 165 -11.75 4.50 -32.19
N GLY A 166 -10.66 3.73 -32.39
CA GLY A 166 -9.72 3.94 -33.47
C GLY A 166 -8.43 3.13 -33.32
N GLY A 167 -7.63 3.12 -34.40
CA GLY A 167 -6.39 2.37 -34.44
C GLY A 167 -6.50 1.06 -35.21
N VAL A 168 -5.52 0.18 -35.01
CA VAL A 168 -5.36 -1.06 -35.78
C VAL A 168 -4.88 -2.22 -34.93
N VAL A 169 -5.30 -3.42 -35.27
CA VAL A 169 -4.71 -4.67 -34.79
C VAL A 169 -4.00 -5.33 -35.97
N VAL A 170 -2.74 -5.68 -35.81
CA VAL A 170 -1.95 -6.33 -36.86
C VAL A 170 -1.54 -7.72 -36.40
N SER A 171 -1.75 -8.72 -37.25
CA SER A 171 -1.34 -10.09 -36.98
C SER A 171 -0.51 -10.66 -38.14
N SER A 172 0.30 -11.70 -37.86
CA SER A 172 0.88 -12.53 -38.88
C SER A 172 -0.21 -13.30 -39.64
N ALA A 173 0.03 -13.67 -40.91
CA ALA A 173 -0.93 -14.39 -41.73
C ALA A 173 -1.37 -15.73 -41.11
N ASP A 174 -0.50 -16.39 -40.35
CA ASP A 174 -0.77 -17.63 -39.62
C ASP A 174 -1.50 -17.41 -38.28
N GLY A 175 -1.74 -16.15 -37.89
CA GLY A 175 -2.43 -15.76 -36.65
C GLY A 175 -1.67 -16.02 -35.35
N ARG A 176 -0.41 -16.47 -35.41
CA ARG A 176 0.37 -16.82 -34.19
C ARG A 176 0.86 -15.62 -33.42
N VAL A 177 1.16 -14.54 -34.12
CA VAL A 177 1.59 -13.28 -33.47
C VAL A 177 0.57 -12.21 -33.84
N SER A 178 0.13 -11.47 -32.83
CA SER A 178 -0.80 -10.35 -32.98
C SER A 178 -0.36 -9.20 -32.09
N TYR A 179 -0.42 -8.00 -32.62
CA TYR A 179 -0.13 -6.78 -31.89
C TYR A 179 -1.34 -5.84 -31.95
N ASP A 180 -1.93 -5.59 -30.80
CA ASP A 180 -3.02 -4.65 -30.65
C ASP A 180 -2.47 -3.23 -30.48
N ASN A 181 -2.68 -2.39 -31.48
CA ASN A 181 -2.29 -0.99 -31.51
C ASN A 181 -3.52 -0.07 -31.65
N THR A 182 -4.66 -0.49 -31.05
CA THR A 182 -5.81 0.39 -30.83
C THR A 182 -5.47 1.47 -29.82
N PHE A 183 -6.24 2.58 -29.84
CA PHE A 183 -6.00 3.65 -28.87
C PHE A 183 -6.27 3.20 -27.44
N GLU A 184 -7.27 2.34 -27.25
CA GLU A 184 -7.57 1.75 -25.94
C GLU A 184 -6.40 0.94 -25.40
N ALA A 185 -5.83 0.05 -26.23
CA ALA A 185 -4.68 -0.77 -25.83
C ALA A 185 -3.44 0.09 -25.52
N ARG A 186 -3.24 1.18 -26.25
CA ARG A 186 -2.13 2.13 -26.01
C ARG A 186 -2.32 2.90 -24.71
N LEU A 187 -3.53 3.38 -24.44
CA LEU A 187 -3.85 4.06 -23.19
C LEU A 187 -3.68 3.13 -22.01
N GLU A 188 -4.13 1.88 -22.13
CA GLU A 188 -3.95 0.89 -21.07
C GLU A 188 -2.47 0.60 -20.78
N ARG A 189 -1.64 0.43 -21.82
CA ARG A 189 -0.18 0.30 -21.66
C ARG A 189 0.47 1.53 -21.03
N SER A 190 -0.16 2.71 -21.17
CA SER A 190 0.33 3.98 -20.60
C SER A 190 -0.20 4.26 -19.19
N ARG A 191 -1.07 3.42 -18.64
CA ARG A 191 -1.74 3.61 -17.34
C ARG A 191 -0.74 3.91 -16.21
N GLU A 192 0.32 3.13 -16.10
CA GLU A 192 1.32 3.32 -15.04
C GLU A 192 2.11 4.64 -15.22
N ASN A 193 2.39 5.04 -16.44
CA ASN A 193 3.03 6.33 -16.72
C ASN A 193 2.11 7.51 -16.36
N ILE A 194 0.81 7.38 -16.61
CA ILE A 194 -0.21 8.37 -16.22
C ILE A 194 -0.25 8.50 -14.70
N LYS A 195 -0.32 7.38 -13.97
CA LYS A 195 -0.27 7.37 -12.50
C LYS A 195 1.01 8.03 -11.96
N ALA A 196 2.16 7.71 -12.56
CA ALA A 196 3.43 8.31 -12.17
C ALA A 196 3.45 9.84 -12.41
N ALA A 197 2.88 10.30 -13.51
CA ALA A 197 2.76 11.73 -13.80
C ALA A 197 1.84 12.44 -12.80
N ILE A 198 0.69 11.87 -12.47
CA ILE A 198 -0.23 12.41 -11.45
C ILE A 198 0.46 12.51 -10.10
N LEU A 199 1.19 11.47 -9.67
CA LEU A 199 1.95 11.49 -8.43
C LEU A 199 3.05 12.56 -8.44
N GLY A 200 3.67 12.80 -9.59
CA GLY A 200 4.68 13.85 -9.77
C GLY A 200 4.11 15.26 -9.56
N GLU A 201 2.89 15.51 -10.04
CA GLU A 201 2.20 16.80 -9.84
C GLU A 201 1.73 17.00 -8.39
N LEU A 202 1.28 15.93 -7.72
CA LEU A 202 0.83 16.00 -6.32
C LEU A 202 1.97 16.25 -5.31
N ARG A 203 3.23 16.07 -5.72
CA ARG A 203 4.41 16.31 -4.86
C ARG A 203 5.02 17.69 -5.02
N ARG A 204 4.53 18.50 -5.92
CA ARG A 204 4.95 19.88 -6.15
C ARG A 204 4.15 20.87 -5.30
#